data_8b148a18c3666b15f81324e7c4f7945e
#
_entry.id   8b148a18c3666b15f81324e7c4f7945e
#
_cell.length_a   1.000
_cell.length_b   1.000
_cell.length_c   1.000
_cell.angle_alpha   90.00
_cell.angle_beta   90.00
_cell.angle_gamma   90.00
#
_symmetry.space_group_name_H-M   'P 1'
#
loop_
_entity.id
_entity.type
_entity.pdbx_description
1 polymer ?
#
loop_
_entity_poly.entity_id
_entity_poly.type
_entity_poly.pdbx_seq_one_letter_code
_entity_poly.pdbx_strand_id
1 'polypeptide(L)'
;MKKELNKKSDVVTVVIDVTFKENIEAVRHYIREEQCPLFYSFNDDVIIKFESCLNEEHNTATLVEVFKNSDVWEELGNKVIGSPINIRFRELFEIEKLTVLGDINDSFKEKIQPMNPIIKTYVGGIN
;
A
#
# COMPACT_ATOMS: atom_id res chain seq x y z
N MET A 1 21.55 4.70 17.98
CA MET A 1 20.17 5.17 18.23
C MET A 1 19.48 4.25 19.21
N LYS A 2 18.87 4.82 20.22
CA LYS A 2 18.16 4.05 21.25
C LYS A 2 16.78 3.64 20.75
N LYS A 3 16.49 2.35 20.85
CA LYS A 3 15.17 1.83 20.49
C LYS A 3 14.17 2.12 21.61
N GLU A 4 12.90 2.28 21.24
CA GLU A 4 11.82 2.53 22.18
C GLU A 4 10.93 1.29 22.29
N LEU A 5 10.48 1.03 23.51
CA LEU A 5 9.62 -0.12 23.81
C LEU A 5 8.17 0.31 23.93
N ASN A 6 7.31 -0.37 23.18
CA ASN A 6 5.85 -0.18 23.23
C ASN A 6 5.39 1.27 23.01
N LYS A 7 6.13 2.01 22.21
CA LYS A 7 5.75 3.37 21.85
C LYS A 7 4.96 3.36 20.54
N LYS A 8 3.71 3.79 20.62
CA LYS A 8 2.85 3.92 19.45
C LYS A 8 3.33 5.08 18.57
N SER A 9 3.35 4.84 17.26
CA SER A 9 3.57 5.90 16.27
C SER A 9 2.31 6.09 15.43
N ASP A 10 2.26 7.17 14.66
CA ASP A 10 1.13 7.42 13.74
C ASP A 10 1.33 6.76 12.38
N VAL A 11 2.42 6.04 12.20
CA VAL A 11 2.75 5.35 10.95
C VAL A 11 1.69 4.30 10.63
N VAL A 12 1.28 4.29 9.37
CA VAL A 12 0.33 3.29 8.85
C VAL A 12 1.04 2.44 7.81
N THR A 13 0.99 1.12 8.00
CA THR A 13 1.55 0.16 7.06
C THR A 13 0.41 -0.56 6.35
N VAL A 14 0.46 -0.57 5.03
CA VAL A 14 -0.54 -1.23 4.19
C VAL A 14 0.12 -2.39 3.47
N VAL A 15 -0.45 -3.58 3.62
CA VAL A 15 0.03 -4.79 2.95
C VAL A 15 -1.07 -5.28 2.01
N ILE A 16 -0.78 -5.30 0.72
CA ILE A 16 -1.76 -5.70 -0.29
C ILE A 16 -1.25 -6.96 -0.98
N ASP A 17 -1.96 -8.06 -0.77
CA ASP A 17 -1.68 -9.32 -1.43
C ASP A 17 -2.54 -9.43 -2.69
N VAL A 18 -1.90 -9.67 -3.82
CA VAL A 18 -2.56 -9.69 -5.13
C VAL A 18 -2.16 -10.93 -5.92
N THR A 19 -3.00 -11.30 -6.88
CA THR A 19 -2.68 -12.29 -7.91
C THR A 19 -2.70 -11.60 -9.27
N PHE A 20 -2.02 -12.18 -10.25
CA PHE A 20 -2.02 -11.66 -11.61
C PHE A 20 -2.04 -12.80 -12.64
N LYS A 21 -2.67 -12.52 -13.79
CA LYS A 21 -2.80 -13.47 -14.89
C LYS A 21 -1.99 -13.06 -16.13
N GLU A 22 -1.58 -11.78 -16.16
CA GLU A 22 -0.75 -11.26 -17.22
C GLU A 22 0.65 -11.84 -17.14
N ASN A 23 1.41 -11.73 -18.24
CA ASN A 23 2.75 -12.22 -18.22
C ASN A 23 3.62 -11.38 -17.27
N ILE A 24 4.62 -12.04 -16.67
CA ILE A 24 5.46 -11.45 -15.63
C ILE A 24 6.17 -10.17 -16.11
N GLU A 25 6.54 -10.08 -17.38
CA GLU A 25 7.23 -8.90 -17.89
C GLU A 25 6.31 -7.68 -17.94
N ALA A 26 5.02 -7.88 -18.27
CA ALA A 26 4.03 -6.81 -18.23
C ALA A 26 3.84 -6.30 -16.80
N VAL A 27 3.82 -7.21 -15.83
CA VAL A 27 3.68 -6.86 -14.41
C VAL A 27 4.91 -6.10 -13.92
N ARG A 28 6.12 -6.58 -14.24
CA ARG A 28 7.36 -5.88 -13.89
C ARG A 28 7.43 -4.49 -14.51
N HIS A 29 7.05 -4.37 -15.78
CA HIS A 29 7.05 -3.10 -16.47
C HIS A 29 6.13 -2.09 -15.77
N TYR A 30 4.91 -2.52 -15.44
CA TYR A 30 3.96 -1.67 -14.74
C TYR A 30 4.54 -1.16 -13.41
N ILE A 31 5.09 -2.07 -12.60
CA ILE A 31 5.63 -1.71 -11.28
C ILE A 31 6.82 -0.77 -11.42
N ARG A 32 7.79 -1.11 -12.26
CA ARG A 32 9.05 -0.39 -12.34
C ARG A 32 8.98 0.89 -13.17
N GLU A 33 8.17 0.90 -14.21
CA GLU A 33 8.14 2.00 -15.18
C GLU A 33 6.92 2.91 -15.06
N GLU A 34 5.85 2.46 -14.42
CA GLU A 34 4.62 3.25 -14.29
C GLU A 34 4.30 3.57 -12.82
N GLN A 35 4.10 2.55 -12.00
CA GLN A 35 3.65 2.73 -10.61
C GLN A 35 4.71 3.39 -9.71
N CYS A 36 5.88 2.79 -9.60
CA CYS A 36 6.93 3.31 -8.73
C CYS A 36 7.40 4.71 -9.12
N PRO A 37 7.62 5.03 -10.40
CA PRO A 37 7.99 6.40 -10.78
C PRO A 37 6.92 7.43 -10.42
N LEU A 38 5.65 7.09 -10.57
CA LEU A 38 4.57 7.99 -10.19
C LEU A 38 4.58 8.29 -8.70
N PHE A 39 4.64 7.25 -7.86
CA PHE A 39 4.67 7.44 -6.41
C PHE A 39 5.95 8.15 -5.96
N TYR A 40 7.06 7.89 -6.61
CA TYR A 40 8.31 8.61 -6.36
C TYR A 40 8.19 10.11 -6.65
N SER A 41 7.35 10.48 -7.61
CA SER A 41 7.13 11.89 -7.96
C SER A 41 6.31 12.66 -6.92
N PHE A 42 5.64 11.94 -5.99
CA PHE A 42 4.93 12.58 -4.89
C PHE A 42 5.92 13.01 -3.80
N ASN A 43 5.45 13.79 -2.84
CA ASN A 43 6.32 14.30 -1.78
C ASN A 43 6.87 13.17 -0.92
N ASP A 44 8.20 13.08 -0.81
CA ASP A 44 8.94 12.04 -0.08
C ASP A 44 8.55 11.97 1.41
N ASP A 45 8.16 13.09 2.00
CA ASP A 45 7.86 13.16 3.43
C ASP A 45 6.64 12.34 3.82
N VAL A 46 5.79 11.99 2.87
CA VAL A 46 4.53 11.29 3.16
C VAL A 46 4.63 9.78 2.95
N ILE A 47 5.48 9.35 2.02
CA ILE A 47 5.69 7.92 1.75
C ILE A 47 7.02 7.50 2.34
N ILE A 48 6.98 6.71 3.41
CA ILE A 48 8.20 6.20 4.05
C ILE A 48 8.75 5.03 3.25
N LYS A 49 7.86 4.18 2.72
CA LYS A 49 8.24 3.00 1.97
C LYS A 49 7.13 2.63 0.99
N PHE A 50 7.53 2.21 -0.18
CA PHE A 50 6.61 1.69 -1.19
C PHE A 50 7.39 0.66 -2.01
N GLU A 51 7.07 -0.62 -1.81
CA GLU A 51 7.78 -1.66 -2.55
C GLU A 51 6.86 -2.83 -2.88
N SER A 52 7.21 -3.54 -3.95
CA SER A 52 6.48 -4.69 -4.43
C SER A 52 7.42 -5.87 -4.58
N CYS A 53 6.98 -7.03 -4.10
CA CYS A 53 7.72 -8.28 -4.21
C CYS A 53 6.87 -9.30 -4.96
N LEU A 54 7.47 -9.99 -5.91
CA LEU A 54 6.77 -10.94 -6.79
C LEU A 54 7.17 -12.38 -6.49
N ASN A 55 6.20 -13.28 -6.57
CA ASN A 55 6.44 -14.72 -6.65
C ASN A 55 6.06 -15.18 -8.06
N GLU A 56 7.05 -15.41 -8.92
CA GLU A 56 6.83 -15.82 -10.31
C GLU A 56 6.18 -17.20 -10.41
N GLU A 57 6.55 -18.10 -9.51
CA GLU A 57 6.06 -19.47 -9.53
C GLU A 57 4.55 -19.56 -9.34
N HIS A 58 4.00 -18.67 -8.51
CA HIS A 58 2.58 -18.70 -8.16
C HIS A 58 1.79 -17.53 -8.70
N ASN A 59 2.41 -16.63 -9.46
CA ASN A 59 1.77 -15.43 -10.01
C ASN A 59 1.10 -14.59 -8.93
N THR A 60 1.81 -14.38 -7.83
CA THR A 60 1.35 -13.54 -6.73
C THR A 60 2.34 -12.42 -6.47
N ALA A 61 1.84 -11.36 -5.85
CA ALA A 61 2.67 -10.24 -5.44
C ALA A 61 2.17 -9.69 -4.11
N THR A 62 3.08 -9.06 -3.38
CA THR A 62 2.73 -8.34 -2.17
C THR A 62 3.31 -6.94 -2.26
N LEU A 63 2.44 -5.95 -2.09
CA LEU A 63 2.83 -4.55 -2.00
C LEU A 63 2.88 -4.15 -0.54
N VAL A 64 3.97 -3.50 -0.15
CA VAL A 64 4.13 -2.95 1.20
C VAL A 64 4.27 -1.45 1.07
N GLU A 65 3.33 -0.73 1.68
CA GLU A 65 3.27 0.73 1.62
C GLU A 65 3.26 1.26 3.04
N VAL A 66 4.19 2.15 3.36
CA VAL A 66 4.30 2.73 4.70
C VAL A 66 4.16 4.24 4.58
N PHE A 67 3.18 4.78 5.28
CA PHE A 67 2.84 6.20 5.25
C PHE A 67 3.09 6.83 6.61
N LYS A 68 3.42 8.11 6.61
CA LYS A 68 3.70 8.88 7.82
C LYS A 68 2.53 8.84 8.82
N ASN A 69 1.31 8.95 8.30
CA ASN A 69 0.08 8.87 9.09
C ASN A 69 -1.12 8.59 8.18
N SER A 70 -2.28 8.44 8.78
CA SER A 70 -3.53 8.17 8.08
C SER A 70 -3.93 9.28 7.11
N ASP A 71 -3.75 10.52 7.51
CA ASP A 71 -4.18 11.67 6.70
C ASP A 71 -3.41 11.75 5.38
N VAL A 72 -2.11 11.52 5.41
CA VAL A 72 -1.30 11.54 4.18
C VAL A 72 -1.64 10.37 3.26
N TRP A 73 -1.99 9.21 3.83
CA TRP A 73 -2.45 8.08 3.03
C TRP A 73 -3.79 8.40 2.36
N GLU A 74 -4.72 9.00 3.10
CA GLU A 74 -6.02 9.40 2.54
C GLU A 74 -5.83 10.43 1.42
N GLU A 75 -4.97 11.42 1.63
CA GLU A 75 -4.68 12.44 0.62
C GLU A 75 -4.12 11.83 -0.66
N LEU A 76 -3.17 10.89 -0.51
CA LEU A 76 -2.62 10.16 -1.65
C LEU A 76 -3.70 9.31 -2.32
N GLY A 77 -4.52 8.61 -1.54
CA GLY A 77 -5.61 7.79 -2.05
C GLY A 77 -6.59 8.59 -2.88
N ASN A 78 -6.92 9.81 -2.46
CA ASN A 78 -7.80 10.70 -3.22
C ASN A 78 -7.22 11.06 -4.59
N LYS A 79 -5.90 11.11 -4.72
CA LYS A 79 -5.23 11.39 -6.01
C LYS A 79 -5.15 10.16 -6.89
N VAL A 80 -5.02 8.98 -6.30
CA VAL A 80 -4.73 7.73 -7.01
C VAL A 80 -5.98 6.93 -7.37
N ILE A 81 -6.95 6.84 -6.46
CA ILE A 81 -8.18 6.08 -6.69
C ILE A 81 -8.92 6.63 -7.91
N GLY A 82 -9.17 5.75 -8.88
CA GLY A 82 -9.84 6.13 -10.14
C GLY A 82 -8.93 6.77 -11.18
N SER A 83 -7.66 7.01 -10.86
CA SER A 83 -6.68 7.54 -11.80
C SER A 83 -6.23 6.46 -12.81
N PRO A 84 -5.55 6.85 -13.91
CA PRO A 84 -5.05 5.87 -14.88
C PRO A 84 -4.16 4.79 -14.27
N ILE A 85 -3.31 5.13 -13.31
CA ILE A 85 -2.44 4.16 -12.64
C ILE A 85 -3.26 3.13 -11.86
N ASN A 86 -4.33 3.56 -11.21
CA ASN A 86 -5.21 2.67 -10.45
C ASN A 86 -6.04 1.78 -11.37
N ILE A 87 -6.53 2.33 -12.49
CA ILE A 87 -7.27 1.56 -13.49
C ILE A 87 -6.37 0.46 -14.06
N ARG A 88 -5.12 0.81 -14.40
CA ARG A 88 -4.15 -0.18 -14.91
C ARG A 88 -3.82 -1.23 -13.86
N PHE A 89 -3.73 -0.83 -12.58
CA PHE A 89 -3.52 -1.77 -11.48
C PHE A 89 -4.63 -2.82 -11.44
N ARG A 90 -5.88 -2.40 -11.58
CA ARG A 90 -7.03 -3.31 -11.54
C ARG A 90 -7.12 -4.23 -12.76
N GLU A 91 -6.57 -3.80 -13.89
CA GLU A 91 -6.48 -4.65 -15.07
C GLU A 91 -5.45 -5.78 -14.89
N LEU A 92 -4.35 -5.48 -14.21
CA LEU A 92 -3.25 -6.42 -14.01
C LEU A 92 -3.42 -7.34 -12.82
N PHE A 93 -4.01 -6.81 -11.74
CA PHE A 93 -4.03 -7.49 -10.44
C PHE A 93 -5.44 -7.69 -9.92
N GLU A 94 -5.60 -8.80 -9.20
CA GLU A 94 -6.77 -9.03 -8.38
C GLU A 94 -6.32 -8.98 -6.91
N ILE A 95 -6.98 -8.13 -6.11
CA ILE A 95 -6.66 -7.99 -4.69
C ILE A 95 -7.27 -9.16 -3.94
N GLU A 96 -6.41 -9.98 -3.33
CA GLU A 96 -6.84 -11.10 -2.50
C GLU A 96 -7.04 -10.67 -1.05
N LYS A 97 -6.18 -9.77 -0.57
CA LYS A 97 -6.22 -9.34 0.82
C LYS A 97 -5.57 -7.96 0.95
N LEU A 98 -6.24 -7.07 1.65
CA LEU A 98 -5.70 -5.76 2.00
C LEU A 98 -5.67 -5.66 3.52
N THR A 99 -4.48 -5.54 4.09
CA THR A 99 -4.29 -5.44 5.54
C THR A 99 -3.73 -4.07 5.88
N VAL A 100 -4.34 -3.42 6.86
CA VAL A 100 -3.91 -2.11 7.36
C VAL A 100 -3.40 -2.29 8.78
N LEU A 101 -2.15 -1.92 9.03
CA LEU A 101 -1.53 -1.98 10.34
C LEU A 101 -1.38 -0.55 10.87
N GLY A 102 -2.14 -0.21 11.88
CA GLY A 102 -2.15 1.11 12.49
C GLY A 102 -3.54 1.73 12.49
N ASP A 103 -3.64 2.95 12.99
CA ASP A 103 -4.91 3.66 13.11
C ASP A 103 -5.17 4.51 11.88
N ILE A 104 -6.37 4.38 11.31
CA ILE A 104 -6.81 5.22 10.21
C ILE A 104 -8.04 6.01 10.63
N ASN A 105 -8.21 7.21 10.05
CA ASN A 105 -9.35 8.07 10.37
C ASN A 105 -10.65 7.48 9.81
N ASP A 106 -11.77 7.87 10.40
CA ASP A 106 -13.09 7.30 10.07
C ASP A 106 -13.50 7.59 8.62
N SER A 107 -13.17 8.76 8.11
CA SER A 107 -13.53 9.11 6.73
C SER A 107 -12.84 8.22 5.73
N PHE A 108 -11.58 7.86 5.98
CA PHE A 108 -10.85 6.98 5.08
C PHE A 108 -11.27 5.52 5.23
N LYS A 109 -11.66 5.10 6.43
CA LYS A 109 -12.26 3.78 6.63
C LYS A 109 -13.46 3.58 5.72
N GLU A 110 -14.32 4.59 5.62
CA GLU A 110 -15.49 4.52 4.75
C GLU A 110 -15.09 4.42 3.28
N LYS A 111 -14.09 5.19 2.86
CA LYS A 111 -13.62 5.21 1.46
C LYS A 111 -13.05 3.87 1.02
N ILE A 112 -12.32 3.18 1.88
CA ILE A 112 -11.68 1.91 1.52
C ILE A 112 -12.55 0.69 1.81
N GLN A 113 -13.71 0.86 2.42
CA GLN A 113 -14.62 -0.23 2.75
C GLN A 113 -14.93 -1.15 1.56
N PRO A 114 -15.14 -0.65 0.33
CA PRO A 114 -15.36 -1.52 -0.83
C PRO A 114 -14.20 -2.46 -1.13
N MET A 115 -12.99 -2.18 -0.66
CA MET A 115 -11.83 -3.05 -0.81
C MET A 115 -11.75 -4.11 0.27
N ASN A 116 -12.70 -4.13 1.20
CA ASN A 116 -12.80 -5.10 2.29
C ASN A 116 -11.52 -5.19 3.13
N PRO A 117 -11.02 -4.07 3.69
CA PRO A 117 -9.76 -4.06 4.42
C PRO A 117 -9.86 -4.78 5.76
N ILE A 118 -8.74 -5.40 6.15
CA ILE A 118 -8.56 -5.96 7.48
C ILE A 118 -7.70 -4.97 8.25
N ILE A 119 -8.27 -4.33 9.28
CA ILE A 119 -7.60 -3.29 10.04
C ILE A 119 -7.16 -3.85 11.39
N LYS A 120 -5.87 -3.73 11.69
CA LYS A 120 -5.29 -4.20 12.94
C LYS A 120 -4.60 -3.04 13.64
N THR A 121 -4.99 -2.79 14.88
CA THR A 121 -4.46 -1.67 15.66
C THR A 121 -3.20 -2.06 16.42
N TYR A 122 -2.39 -1.07 16.75
CA TYR A 122 -1.14 -1.26 17.48
C TYR A 122 -1.39 -1.82 18.88
N VAL A 123 -0.53 -2.75 19.29
CA VAL A 123 -0.55 -3.31 20.65
C VAL A 123 0.78 -3.07 21.35
N GLY A 124 1.88 -3.35 20.70
CA GLY A 124 3.20 -3.20 21.27
C GLY A 124 4.30 -3.55 20.27
N GLY A 125 5.52 -3.15 20.59
CA GLY A 125 6.65 -3.44 19.73
C GLY A 125 7.91 -2.71 20.15
N ILE A 126 8.91 -2.80 19.31
CA ILE A 126 10.21 -2.16 19.49
C ILE A 126 10.49 -1.32 18.25
N ASN A 127 10.74 -0.05 18.43
CA ASN A 127 11.01 0.89 17.31
C ASN A 127 12.30 1.66 17.51
#